data_c93eb0ea00a207d4fb9e3c9df1860d0d
#
_entry.id   c93eb0ea00a207d4fb9e3c9df1860d0d
#
_cell.length_a   1.000
_cell.length_b   1.000
_cell.length_c   1.000
_cell.angle_alpha   90.00
_cell.angle_beta   90.00
_cell.angle_gamma   90.00
#
_symmetry.space_group_name_H-M   'P 1'
#
loop_
_entity.id
_entity.type
_entity.pdbx_description
1 polymer ?
#
loop_
_entity_poly.entity_id
_entity_poly.type
_entity_poly.pdbx_seq_one_letter_code
_entity_poly.pdbx_strand_id
1 'polypeptide(L)'
;MDYHRTQSGAIQSIVETESLDIIYQASNVRNERTGVHATVSVGFREHGRGAIPLDEDTYNVGRREDRERLVNAIYKKDAIKEILLANGYEHARMSMDLMLFQRGLYSFEIGSQEAERRGGSNERLQKSFVIDPFVVEGGGTIIFAPPGRGKSWLGMLFCVTVDAGINSFWPVTQGPALFVNLERSADSVDVRLGDINQALGLPRSRPLLRLDRRGRSLPDVIDGIQRTVEKEGVKFVLVDSLSRMGYGNLIDNDPANKAMDALNSLSPAAWAVLAHTPRGDESHTFGSQMFDAAADVTVQLMTDDKTKDNMLGIGLRVDKANDISKQRGITQIAIEFDNYGLKFVRQARGNEFVEISSQRKDSTAQQVMNLVRTLGKADAGSIAESIGVDRSTVSSILQNPEYFKAVGKDGRKVVYSIRDSVNELLGITYPNTSFDDETISNTHNNNEVVVLEGQQELLKTENTQQNEVLDSKEYRVPTPTVLHNDEEDDERLF
;
A
#
# COMPACT_ATOMS: atom_id res chain seq x y z
N MET A 1 -34.80 -13.55 19.01
CA MET A 1 -33.38 -13.91 19.10
C MET A 1 -32.58 -12.61 19.16
N ASP A 2 -31.71 -12.50 20.14
CA ASP A 2 -30.83 -11.36 20.27
C ASP A 2 -29.51 -11.67 19.59
N TYR A 3 -29.01 -10.73 18.77
CA TYR A 3 -27.77 -10.91 17.99
C TYR A 3 -26.69 -10.04 18.58
N HIS A 4 -25.49 -10.58 18.68
CA HIS A 4 -24.30 -9.83 19.05
C HIS A 4 -23.08 -10.32 18.26
N ARG A 5 -22.07 -9.45 18.11
CA ARG A 5 -20.79 -9.85 17.53
C ARG A 5 -19.89 -10.41 18.61
N THR A 6 -19.29 -11.54 18.32
CA THR A 6 -18.22 -12.10 19.16
C THR A 6 -16.92 -11.32 18.95
N GLN A 7 -15.92 -11.54 19.79
CA GLN A 7 -14.56 -10.99 19.62
C GLN A 7 -13.90 -11.42 18.31
N SER A 8 -14.32 -12.56 17.72
CA SER A 8 -13.85 -13.02 16.42
C SER A 8 -14.63 -12.44 15.23
N GLY A 9 -15.55 -11.49 15.47
CA GLY A 9 -16.38 -10.88 14.43
C GLY A 9 -17.58 -11.72 13.98
N ALA A 10 -17.73 -12.94 14.46
CA ALA A 10 -18.88 -13.78 14.11
C ALA A 10 -20.18 -13.24 14.78
N ILE A 11 -21.30 -13.40 14.09
CA ILE A 11 -22.62 -13.07 14.61
C ILE A 11 -23.12 -14.25 15.42
N GLN A 12 -23.50 -14.01 16.65
CA GLN A 12 -23.96 -15.06 17.59
C GLN A 12 -25.34 -14.71 18.15
N SER A 13 -26.13 -15.77 18.36
CA SER A 13 -27.37 -15.71 19.15
C SER A 13 -27.44 -16.93 20.07
N ILE A 14 -27.92 -16.73 21.27
CA ILE A 14 -28.03 -17.79 22.28
C ILE A 14 -29.51 -18.02 22.60
N VAL A 15 -29.92 -19.28 22.58
CA VAL A 15 -31.26 -19.72 23.03
C VAL A 15 -31.07 -20.41 24.36
N GLU A 16 -31.47 -19.77 25.42
CA GLU A 16 -31.40 -20.29 26.78
C GLU A 16 -32.52 -21.29 27.03
N THR A 17 -32.22 -22.42 27.69
CA THR A 17 -33.17 -23.37 28.22
C THR A 17 -32.92 -23.52 29.73
N GLU A 18 -33.73 -24.32 30.45
CA GLU A 18 -33.59 -24.46 31.92
C GLU A 18 -32.21 -25.02 32.32
N SER A 19 -31.56 -25.83 31.48
CA SER A 19 -30.36 -26.60 31.86
C SER A 19 -29.16 -26.38 30.89
N LEU A 20 -29.40 -25.89 29.68
CA LEU A 20 -28.35 -25.63 28.72
C LEU A 20 -28.72 -24.47 27.81
N ASP A 21 -27.68 -23.88 27.20
CA ASP A 21 -27.81 -22.83 26.18
C ASP A 21 -27.47 -23.43 24.81
N ILE A 22 -28.32 -23.19 23.81
CA ILE A 22 -27.98 -23.49 22.42
C ILE A 22 -27.39 -22.22 21.77
N ILE A 23 -26.23 -22.36 21.18
CA ILE A 23 -25.46 -21.29 20.60
C ILE A 23 -25.51 -21.43 19.08
N TYR A 24 -26.10 -20.45 18.40
CA TYR A 24 -26.06 -20.31 16.95
C TYR A 24 -25.04 -19.25 16.59
N GLN A 25 -24.14 -19.55 15.68
CA GLN A 25 -23.11 -18.63 15.26
C GLN A 25 -22.99 -18.64 13.73
N ALA A 26 -22.77 -17.46 13.15
CA ALA A 26 -22.50 -17.31 11.74
C ALA A 26 -21.24 -16.47 11.52
N SER A 27 -20.38 -16.95 10.64
CA SER A 27 -19.20 -16.25 10.15
C SER A 27 -19.23 -16.21 8.62
N ASN A 28 -18.35 -15.40 8.02
CA ASN A 28 -18.23 -15.28 6.57
C ASN A 28 -19.56 -14.98 5.86
N VAL A 29 -20.37 -14.11 6.46
CA VAL A 29 -21.67 -13.71 5.90
C VAL A 29 -21.44 -12.91 4.62
N ARG A 30 -21.90 -13.46 3.48
CA ARG A 30 -21.68 -12.89 2.14
C ARG A 30 -22.97 -12.79 1.38
N ASN A 31 -23.19 -11.67 0.70
CA ASN A 31 -24.30 -11.54 -0.24
C ASN A 31 -23.80 -11.93 -1.64
N GLU A 32 -24.25 -13.06 -2.16
CA GLU A 32 -23.91 -13.55 -3.49
C GLU A 32 -25.12 -13.50 -4.42
N ARG A 33 -24.90 -13.67 -5.71
CA ARG A 33 -25.99 -13.69 -6.72
C ARG A 33 -27.11 -14.71 -6.39
N THR A 34 -26.78 -15.79 -5.67
CA THR A 34 -27.71 -16.85 -5.27
C THR A 34 -28.37 -16.62 -3.93
N GLY A 35 -28.06 -15.54 -3.23
CA GLY A 35 -28.53 -15.20 -1.89
C GLY A 35 -27.43 -15.05 -0.87
N VAL A 36 -27.79 -14.92 0.39
CA VAL A 36 -26.83 -14.80 1.49
C VAL A 36 -26.21 -16.14 1.83
N HIS A 37 -24.88 -16.21 1.79
CA HIS A 37 -24.08 -17.37 2.19
C HIS A 37 -23.38 -17.07 3.51
N ALA A 38 -23.31 -18.06 4.38
CA ALA A 38 -22.57 -17.98 5.64
C ALA A 38 -22.06 -19.36 6.05
N THR A 39 -20.99 -19.38 6.85
CA THR A 39 -20.60 -20.55 7.64
C THR A 39 -21.41 -20.51 8.93
N VAL A 40 -22.34 -21.43 9.09
CA VAL A 40 -23.24 -21.52 10.24
C VAL A 40 -22.81 -22.66 11.13
N SER A 41 -22.50 -22.39 12.39
CA SER A 41 -22.20 -23.39 13.41
C SER A 41 -23.26 -23.39 14.51
N VAL A 42 -23.49 -24.58 15.04
CA VAL A 42 -24.37 -24.80 16.20
C VAL A 42 -23.55 -25.45 17.30
N GLY A 43 -23.68 -24.93 18.51
CA GLY A 43 -23.07 -25.49 19.71
C GLY A 43 -24.05 -25.49 20.87
N PHE A 44 -23.68 -26.12 21.96
CA PHE A 44 -24.39 -25.97 23.23
C PHE A 44 -23.44 -25.73 24.40
N ARG A 45 -23.95 -25.19 25.47
CA ARG A 45 -23.21 -24.95 26.69
C ARG A 45 -24.11 -25.32 27.89
N GLU A 46 -23.65 -26.24 28.74
CA GLU A 46 -24.25 -26.45 30.05
C GLU A 46 -23.88 -25.26 30.95
N HIS A 47 -24.79 -24.85 31.82
CA HIS A 47 -24.56 -23.72 32.72
C HIS A 47 -23.28 -23.92 33.56
N GLY A 48 -22.36 -22.94 33.50
CA GLY A 48 -21.11 -23.00 34.23
C GLY A 48 -19.97 -23.79 33.49
N ARG A 49 -20.19 -24.28 32.27
CA ARG A 49 -19.20 -24.99 31.46
C ARG A 49 -18.89 -24.24 30.18
N GLY A 50 -17.80 -24.64 29.52
CA GLY A 50 -17.44 -24.13 28.19
C GLY A 50 -18.41 -24.59 27.09
N ALA A 51 -18.49 -23.85 26.01
CA ALA A 51 -19.29 -24.21 24.84
C ALA A 51 -18.72 -25.44 24.12
N ILE A 52 -19.58 -26.37 23.72
CA ILE A 52 -19.25 -27.57 22.95
C ILE A 52 -19.83 -27.40 21.55
N PRO A 53 -19.00 -27.41 20.50
CA PRO A 53 -19.49 -27.35 19.13
C PRO A 53 -20.20 -28.65 18.75
N LEU A 54 -21.35 -28.55 18.10
CA LEU A 54 -22.12 -29.68 17.62
C LEU A 54 -21.80 -30.00 16.16
N ASP A 55 -21.96 -29.03 15.30
CA ASP A 55 -21.64 -29.15 13.87
C ASP A 55 -21.57 -27.74 13.21
N GLU A 56 -20.97 -27.67 12.01
CA GLU A 56 -20.95 -26.47 11.19
C GLU A 56 -21.05 -26.82 9.70
N ASP A 57 -21.61 -25.92 8.90
CA ASP A 57 -21.69 -26.04 7.45
C ASP A 57 -21.71 -24.66 6.79
N THR A 58 -21.20 -24.58 5.56
CA THR A 58 -21.20 -23.34 4.77
C THR A 58 -22.21 -23.48 3.64
N TYR A 59 -23.24 -22.62 3.65
CA TYR A 59 -24.35 -22.72 2.72
C TYR A 59 -25.11 -21.42 2.52
N ASN A 60 -26.06 -21.44 1.55
CA ASN A 60 -27.01 -20.35 1.37
C ASN A 60 -28.06 -20.38 2.49
N VAL A 61 -28.01 -19.42 3.41
CA VAL A 61 -28.87 -19.35 4.61
C VAL A 61 -30.36 -19.23 4.29
N GLY A 62 -30.74 -18.81 3.08
CA GLY A 62 -32.12 -18.79 2.60
C GLY A 62 -32.67 -20.14 2.23
N ARG A 63 -31.84 -21.18 2.02
CA ARG A 63 -32.29 -22.49 1.56
C ARG A 63 -32.68 -23.42 2.71
N ARG A 64 -33.90 -23.92 2.63
CA ARG A 64 -34.43 -24.87 3.64
C ARG A 64 -33.65 -26.18 3.66
N GLU A 65 -33.32 -26.70 2.51
CA GLU A 65 -32.63 -27.99 2.36
C GLU A 65 -31.25 -28.00 3.04
N ASP A 66 -30.50 -26.93 2.88
CA ASP A 66 -29.17 -26.76 3.48
C ASP A 66 -29.27 -26.67 5.02
N ARG A 67 -30.25 -25.92 5.53
CA ARG A 67 -30.53 -25.85 6.96
C ARG A 67 -30.89 -27.23 7.55
N GLU A 68 -31.83 -27.96 6.92
CA GLU A 68 -32.22 -29.29 7.36
C GLU A 68 -31.06 -30.29 7.32
N ARG A 69 -30.12 -30.10 6.37
CA ARG A 69 -28.90 -30.92 6.31
C ARG A 69 -28.05 -30.76 7.56
N LEU A 70 -27.82 -29.55 8.04
CA LEU A 70 -27.08 -29.26 9.27
C LEU A 70 -27.77 -29.84 10.50
N VAL A 71 -29.06 -29.62 10.66
CA VAL A 71 -29.84 -30.15 11.78
C VAL A 71 -29.84 -31.68 11.79
N ASN A 72 -30.05 -32.30 10.64
CA ASN A 72 -29.98 -33.74 10.49
C ASN A 72 -28.60 -34.32 10.84
N ALA A 73 -27.52 -33.64 10.48
CA ALA A 73 -26.16 -34.06 10.82
C ALA A 73 -25.92 -34.05 12.33
N ILE A 74 -26.45 -33.05 13.04
CA ILE A 74 -26.41 -33.01 14.52
C ILE A 74 -27.17 -34.17 15.15
N TYR A 75 -28.42 -34.40 14.73
CA TYR A 75 -29.28 -35.44 15.29
C TYR A 75 -28.92 -36.89 14.85
N LYS A 76 -28.00 -37.09 13.93
CA LYS A 76 -27.39 -38.39 13.63
C LYS A 76 -26.34 -38.83 14.66
N LYS A 77 -25.87 -37.91 15.51
CA LYS A 77 -24.88 -38.21 16.56
C LYS A 77 -25.64 -38.61 17.82
N ASP A 78 -25.78 -39.93 18.06
CA ASP A 78 -26.68 -40.50 19.12
C ASP A 78 -26.45 -39.88 20.49
N ALA A 79 -25.22 -39.74 20.96
CA ALA A 79 -24.91 -39.14 22.27
C ALA A 79 -25.37 -37.66 22.37
N ILE A 80 -25.24 -36.89 21.27
CA ILE A 80 -25.69 -35.50 21.21
C ILE A 80 -27.23 -35.43 21.21
N LYS A 81 -27.85 -36.28 20.41
CA LYS A 81 -29.29 -36.40 20.31
C LYS A 81 -29.92 -36.71 21.67
N GLU A 82 -29.37 -37.66 22.45
CA GLU A 82 -29.84 -37.99 23.78
C GLU A 82 -29.75 -36.77 24.73
N ILE A 83 -28.66 -36.03 24.73
CA ILE A 83 -28.47 -34.81 25.54
C ILE A 83 -29.54 -33.76 25.16
N LEU A 84 -29.70 -33.48 23.87
CA LEU A 84 -30.66 -32.50 23.39
C LEU A 84 -32.10 -32.86 23.76
N LEU A 85 -32.51 -34.14 23.54
CA LEU A 85 -33.84 -34.62 23.83
C LEU A 85 -34.14 -34.60 25.36
N ALA A 86 -33.16 -34.99 26.18
CA ALA A 86 -33.29 -34.95 27.65
C ALA A 86 -33.52 -33.51 28.17
N ASN A 87 -33.08 -32.52 27.39
CA ASN A 87 -33.26 -31.07 27.72
C ASN A 87 -34.42 -30.42 26.96
N GLY A 88 -35.33 -31.22 26.39
CA GLY A 88 -36.52 -30.75 25.67
C GLY A 88 -36.20 -30.03 24.36
N TYR A 89 -35.00 -30.27 23.77
CA TYR A 89 -34.60 -29.65 22.52
C TYR A 89 -34.75 -30.65 21.36
N GLU A 90 -35.94 -30.66 20.80
CA GLU A 90 -36.28 -31.58 19.71
C GLU A 90 -35.75 -31.08 18.36
N HIS A 91 -35.63 -31.96 17.40
CA HIS A 91 -35.21 -31.66 16.01
C HIS A 91 -36.04 -30.54 15.38
N ALA A 92 -37.37 -30.57 15.56
CA ALA A 92 -38.25 -29.53 15.01
C ALA A 92 -37.97 -28.13 15.63
N ARG A 93 -37.69 -28.12 16.94
CA ARG A 93 -37.34 -26.86 17.65
C ARG A 93 -36.02 -26.31 17.15
N MET A 94 -34.98 -27.14 17.01
CA MET A 94 -33.68 -26.70 16.45
C MET A 94 -33.82 -26.18 15.03
N SER A 95 -34.59 -26.86 14.16
CA SER A 95 -34.83 -26.40 12.79
C SER A 95 -35.54 -25.04 12.76
N MET A 96 -36.50 -24.83 13.67
CA MET A 96 -37.21 -23.55 13.77
C MET A 96 -36.32 -22.41 14.31
N ASP A 97 -35.56 -22.68 15.38
CA ASP A 97 -34.67 -21.69 15.97
C ASP A 97 -33.55 -21.31 14.99
N LEU A 98 -32.99 -22.29 14.28
CA LEU A 98 -32.00 -22.03 13.23
C LEU A 98 -32.59 -21.22 12.07
N MET A 99 -33.85 -21.45 11.70
CA MET A 99 -34.56 -20.64 10.71
C MET A 99 -34.73 -19.20 11.19
N LEU A 100 -35.09 -18.99 12.44
CA LEU A 100 -35.24 -17.66 13.04
C LEU A 100 -33.90 -16.94 13.12
N PHE A 101 -32.83 -17.65 13.51
CA PHE A 101 -31.47 -17.13 13.51
C PHE A 101 -31.04 -16.66 12.12
N GLN A 102 -31.21 -17.49 11.10
CA GLN A 102 -30.84 -17.16 9.73
C GLN A 102 -31.64 -15.99 9.16
N ARG A 103 -32.93 -15.89 9.51
CA ARG A 103 -33.78 -14.77 9.08
C ARG A 103 -33.33 -13.45 9.65
N GLY A 104 -32.95 -13.41 10.92
CA GLY A 104 -32.45 -12.23 11.58
C GLY A 104 -31.00 -11.88 11.22
N LEU A 105 -30.22 -12.89 10.80
CA LEU A 105 -28.82 -12.71 10.38
C LEU A 105 -28.67 -11.67 9.26
N TYR A 106 -29.52 -11.77 8.23
CA TYR A 106 -29.51 -10.80 7.13
C TYR A 106 -29.84 -9.38 7.62
N SER A 107 -30.87 -9.25 8.45
CA SER A 107 -31.27 -7.96 8.99
C SER A 107 -30.21 -7.37 9.92
N PHE A 108 -29.53 -8.21 10.70
CA PHE A 108 -28.47 -7.78 11.61
C PHE A 108 -27.21 -7.37 10.85
N GLU A 109 -26.81 -8.10 9.81
CA GLU A 109 -25.56 -7.82 9.07
C GLU A 109 -25.72 -6.69 8.04
N ILE A 110 -26.83 -6.68 7.32
CA ILE A 110 -27.04 -5.76 6.19
C ILE A 110 -28.09 -4.69 6.49
N GLY A 111 -29.06 -4.99 7.32
CA GLY A 111 -30.17 -4.08 7.64
C GLY A 111 -29.97 -3.22 8.89
N SER A 112 -28.92 -3.46 9.68
CA SER A 112 -28.65 -2.72 10.92
C SER A 112 -27.99 -1.36 10.68
N GLN A 113 -27.61 -1.04 9.45
CA GLN A 113 -27.08 0.28 9.11
C GLN A 113 -28.23 1.19 8.65
N GLU A 114 -28.98 1.70 9.62
CA GLU A 114 -29.88 2.80 9.35
C GLU A 114 -29.09 4.04 8.94
N ALA A 115 -29.66 4.82 8.00
CA ALA A 115 -29.06 6.08 7.59
C ALA A 115 -29.04 7.07 8.77
N GLU A 116 -27.85 7.49 9.16
CA GLU A 116 -27.67 8.49 10.21
C GLU A 116 -27.59 9.90 9.61
N ARG A 117 -28.22 10.88 10.29
CA ARG A 117 -27.97 12.29 9.98
C ARG A 117 -26.64 12.71 10.64
N ARG A 118 -25.58 12.77 9.84
CA ARG A 118 -24.28 13.28 10.28
C ARG A 118 -24.05 14.70 9.78
N GLY A 119 -23.61 15.59 10.64
CA GLY A 119 -23.13 16.92 10.25
C GLY A 119 -21.76 16.84 9.54
N GLY A 120 -21.44 17.85 8.73
CA GLY A 120 -20.08 18.03 8.24
C GLY A 120 -19.12 18.35 9.40
N SER A 121 -17.81 18.14 9.19
CA SER A 121 -16.80 18.61 10.16
C SER A 121 -16.83 20.14 10.25
N ASN A 122 -16.80 20.66 11.48
CA ASN A 122 -16.65 22.10 11.72
C ASN A 122 -15.23 22.60 11.43
N GLU A 123 -14.27 21.68 11.32
CA GLU A 123 -12.88 21.99 11.05
C GLU A 123 -12.53 21.55 9.62
N ARG A 124 -11.68 22.32 8.95
CA ARG A 124 -11.10 21.95 7.67
C ARG A 124 -9.99 20.93 7.90
N LEU A 125 -10.39 19.65 8.10
CA LEU A 125 -9.45 18.58 8.36
C LEU A 125 -8.69 18.22 7.06
N GLN A 126 -7.38 18.10 7.20
CA GLN A 126 -6.56 17.47 6.15
C GLN A 126 -6.76 15.95 6.19
N LYS A 127 -6.74 15.30 5.02
CA LYS A 127 -6.74 13.83 4.97
C LYS A 127 -5.50 13.28 5.69
N SER A 128 -5.74 12.31 6.57
CA SER A 128 -4.68 11.57 7.24
C SER A 128 -4.12 10.48 6.32
N PHE A 129 -2.83 10.25 6.42
CA PHE A 129 -2.13 9.25 5.62
C PHE A 129 -1.43 8.23 6.52
N VAL A 130 -1.44 6.97 6.08
CA VAL A 130 -0.52 5.97 6.62
C VAL A 130 0.86 6.12 5.96
N ILE A 131 0.88 6.43 4.66
CA ILE A 131 2.08 6.77 3.88
C ILE A 131 1.75 7.98 3.00
N ASP A 132 2.24 9.17 3.35
CA ASP A 132 1.97 10.38 2.59
C ASP A 132 2.88 10.49 1.35
N PRO A 133 2.35 10.67 0.14
CA PRO A 133 0.95 10.87 -0.27
C PRO A 133 0.26 9.63 -0.81
N PHE A 134 0.77 8.44 -0.56
CA PHE A 134 0.45 7.23 -1.32
C PHE A 134 -0.70 6.42 -0.72
N VAL A 135 -0.81 6.39 0.61
CA VAL A 135 -1.80 5.55 1.30
C VAL A 135 -2.58 6.38 2.30
N VAL A 136 -3.85 6.64 1.97
CA VAL A 136 -4.79 7.36 2.85
C VAL A 136 -5.20 6.45 4.01
N GLU A 137 -5.32 6.98 5.22
CA GLU A 137 -5.80 6.22 6.37
C GLU A 137 -7.22 5.71 6.14
N GLY A 138 -7.43 4.40 6.36
CA GLY A 138 -8.69 3.71 6.10
C GLY A 138 -9.07 3.57 4.63
N GLY A 139 -8.21 4.00 3.70
CA GLY A 139 -8.44 3.96 2.26
C GLY A 139 -7.63 2.87 1.54
N GLY A 140 -7.89 2.74 0.24
CA GLY A 140 -7.29 1.75 -0.63
C GLY A 140 -6.38 2.32 -1.71
N THR A 141 -5.23 1.68 -1.93
CA THR A 141 -4.24 2.10 -2.92
C THR A 141 -3.88 0.96 -3.87
N ILE A 142 -3.83 1.26 -5.17
CA ILE A 142 -3.26 0.35 -6.18
C ILE A 142 -1.92 0.90 -6.65
N ILE A 143 -0.86 0.07 -6.55
CA ILE A 143 0.47 0.40 -7.05
C ILE A 143 0.74 -0.45 -8.28
N PHE A 144 0.86 0.17 -9.44
CA PHE A 144 0.97 -0.55 -10.70
C PHE A 144 2.27 -0.25 -11.44
N ALA A 145 2.83 -1.29 -12.10
CA ALA A 145 3.99 -1.21 -12.98
C ALA A 145 4.13 -2.51 -13.79
N PRO A 146 4.93 -2.53 -14.87
CA PRO A 146 5.31 -3.76 -15.55
C PRO A 146 5.95 -4.81 -14.65
N PRO A 147 5.99 -6.07 -15.06
CA PRO A 147 6.75 -7.12 -14.36
C PRO A 147 8.23 -6.74 -14.22
N GLY A 148 8.88 -7.17 -13.12
CA GLY A 148 10.31 -6.97 -12.91
C GLY A 148 10.74 -5.57 -12.44
N ARG A 149 9.83 -4.62 -12.28
CA ARG A 149 10.12 -3.22 -11.93
C ARG A 149 10.23 -2.94 -10.42
N GLY A 150 10.51 -3.92 -9.58
CA GLY A 150 10.78 -3.69 -8.16
C GLY A 150 9.54 -3.52 -7.25
N LYS A 151 8.29 -3.77 -7.75
CA LYS A 151 7.06 -3.61 -6.96
C LYS A 151 7.10 -4.30 -5.59
N SER A 152 7.49 -5.57 -5.54
CA SER A 152 7.54 -6.33 -4.28
C SER A 152 8.59 -5.80 -3.31
N TRP A 153 9.71 -5.22 -3.81
CA TRP A 153 10.69 -4.53 -2.98
C TRP A 153 10.08 -3.27 -2.37
N LEU A 154 9.41 -2.46 -3.19
CA LEU A 154 8.70 -1.27 -2.72
C LEU A 154 7.62 -1.62 -1.69
N GLY A 155 6.80 -2.64 -1.97
CA GLY A 155 5.75 -3.07 -1.05
C GLY A 155 6.30 -3.49 0.30
N MET A 156 7.38 -4.26 0.34
CA MET A 156 8.05 -4.63 1.58
C MET A 156 8.66 -3.40 2.28
N LEU A 157 9.26 -2.48 1.52
CA LEU A 157 9.78 -1.22 2.06
C LEU A 157 8.66 -0.37 2.70
N PHE A 158 7.49 -0.29 2.08
CA PHE A 158 6.32 0.37 2.66
C PHE A 158 5.93 -0.25 4.01
N CYS A 159 5.80 -1.58 4.06
CA CYS A 159 5.46 -2.26 5.30
C CYS A 159 6.50 -2.00 6.41
N VAL A 160 7.79 -2.13 6.10
CA VAL A 160 8.86 -1.94 7.09
C VAL A 160 8.93 -0.48 7.56
N THR A 161 8.77 0.51 6.66
CA THR A 161 8.79 1.92 7.04
C THR A 161 7.61 2.30 7.94
N VAL A 162 6.41 1.80 7.67
CA VAL A 162 5.23 2.01 8.52
C VAL A 162 5.41 1.33 9.88
N ASP A 163 5.82 0.07 9.89
CA ASP A 163 5.95 -0.71 11.11
C ASP A 163 7.08 -0.20 12.03
N ALA A 164 8.16 0.30 11.44
CA ALA A 164 9.30 0.85 12.18
C ALA A 164 9.21 2.38 12.43
N GLY A 165 8.27 3.09 11.80
CA GLY A 165 8.15 4.55 11.91
C GLY A 165 9.26 5.32 11.20
N ILE A 166 9.75 4.82 10.05
CA ILE A 166 10.86 5.43 9.30
C ILE A 166 10.33 6.43 8.29
N ASN A 167 10.67 7.70 8.47
CA ASN A 167 10.23 8.84 7.64
C ASN A 167 11.27 9.33 6.61
N SER A 168 12.32 8.56 6.34
CA SER A 168 13.44 9.00 5.50
C SER A 168 13.09 9.18 4.02
N PHE A 169 12.03 8.56 3.52
CA PHE A 169 11.62 8.58 2.09
C PHE A 169 10.30 9.33 1.88
N TRP A 170 9.38 9.16 2.77
CA TRP A 170 8.04 9.71 2.84
C TRP A 170 7.59 9.78 4.29
N PRO A 171 6.70 10.70 4.67
CA PRO A 171 6.08 10.68 5.98
C PRO A 171 5.23 9.43 6.18
N VAL A 172 5.32 8.79 7.36
CA VAL A 172 4.48 7.64 7.73
C VAL A 172 3.81 7.85 9.08
N THR A 173 2.61 7.30 9.22
CA THR A 173 1.97 7.09 10.52
C THR A 173 2.35 5.71 11.02
N GLN A 174 3.20 5.65 12.05
CA GLN A 174 3.69 4.40 12.60
C GLN A 174 2.57 3.51 13.14
N GLY A 175 2.65 2.21 12.86
CA GLY A 175 1.76 1.17 13.41
C GLY A 175 2.03 -0.18 12.79
N PRO A 176 1.43 -1.26 13.32
CA PRO A 176 1.61 -2.61 12.79
C PRO A 176 1.24 -2.67 11.30
N ALA A 177 2.13 -3.24 10.48
CA ALA A 177 1.93 -3.45 9.05
C ALA A 177 1.97 -4.93 8.70
N LEU A 178 1.00 -5.39 7.89
CA LEU A 178 0.88 -6.78 7.45
C LEU A 178 1.25 -6.92 5.98
N PHE A 179 2.24 -7.75 5.67
CA PHE A 179 2.61 -8.12 4.31
C PHE A 179 1.99 -9.47 3.93
N VAL A 180 1.06 -9.46 2.97
CA VAL A 180 0.39 -10.66 2.45
C VAL A 180 1.07 -11.10 1.17
N ASN A 181 1.77 -12.24 1.23
CA ASN A 181 2.51 -12.83 0.12
C ASN A 181 1.75 -14.01 -0.49
N LEU A 182 1.26 -13.84 -1.71
CA LEU A 182 0.54 -14.87 -2.46
C LEU A 182 1.35 -15.42 -3.65
N GLU A 183 2.51 -14.83 -3.96
CA GLU A 183 3.28 -15.18 -5.17
C GLU A 183 4.60 -15.91 -4.91
N ARG A 184 5.32 -15.53 -3.85
CA ARG A 184 6.70 -15.96 -3.64
C ARG A 184 6.83 -17.03 -2.56
N SER A 185 7.97 -17.77 -2.57
CA SER A 185 8.31 -18.64 -1.44
C SER A 185 8.62 -17.80 -0.19
N ALA A 186 8.32 -18.35 0.98
CA ALA A 186 8.59 -17.71 2.26
C ALA A 186 10.09 -17.37 2.41
N ASP A 187 10.99 -18.28 2.03
CA ASP A 187 12.43 -18.07 2.08
C ASP A 187 12.89 -16.84 1.25
N SER A 188 12.29 -16.64 0.06
CA SER A 188 12.59 -15.47 -0.77
C SER A 188 12.13 -14.17 -0.10
N VAL A 189 11.02 -14.22 0.63
CA VAL A 189 10.50 -13.07 1.39
C VAL A 189 11.36 -12.81 2.63
N ASP A 190 11.86 -13.85 3.31
CA ASP A 190 12.78 -13.75 4.45
C ASP A 190 14.08 -13.02 4.07
N VAL A 191 14.68 -13.41 2.94
CA VAL A 191 15.91 -12.76 2.43
C VAL A 191 15.63 -11.28 2.17
N ARG A 192 14.54 -10.95 1.46
CA ARG A 192 14.18 -9.56 1.14
C ARG A 192 13.90 -8.71 2.38
N LEU A 193 13.17 -9.26 3.35
CA LEU A 193 12.90 -8.57 4.61
C LEU A 193 14.20 -8.27 5.33
N GLY A 194 15.12 -9.25 5.42
CA GLY A 194 16.44 -9.07 6.00
C GLY A 194 17.25 -7.99 5.30
N ASP A 195 17.27 -7.99 3.98
CA ASP A 195 18.00 -7.00 3.18
C ASP A 195 17.43 -5.58 3.37
N ILE A 196 16.10 -5.42 3.35
CA ILE A 196 15.45 -4.13 3.60
C ILE A 196 15.71 -3.64 5.02
N ASN A 197 15.57 -4.50 6.03
CA ASN A 197 15.88 -4.15 7.40
C ASN A 197 17.31 -3.61 7.51
N GLN A 198 18.28 -4.33 6.97
CA GLN A 198 19.69 -3.93 7.00
C GLN A 198 19.94 -2.61 6.25
N ALA A 199 19.35 -2.43 5.07
CA ALA A 199 19.45 -1.21 4.28
C ALA A 199 18.84 0.01 4.97
N LEU A 200 17.88 -0.20 5.88
CA LEU A 200 17.26 0.82 6.71
C LEU A 200 17.98 1.02 8.07
N GLY A 201 19.09 0.35 8.30
CA GLY A 201 19.82 0.43 9.57
C GLY A 201 19.16 -0.33 10.72
N LEU A 202 18.21 -1.23 10.41
CA LEU A 202 17.55 -2.09 11.40
C LEU A 202 18.28 -3.45 11.53
N PRO A 203 18.08 -4.17 12.64
CA PRO A 203 18.55 -5.55 12.74
C PRO A 203 17.98 -6.41 11.59
N ARG A 204 18.84 -7.15 10.87
CA ARG A 204 18.42 -8.01 9.75
C ARG A 204 17.29 -8.96 10.13
N SER A 205 17.30 -9.47 11.36
CA SER A 205 16.31 -10.40 11.92
C SER A 205 15.05 -9.74 12.49
N ARG A 206 14.87 -8.41 12.30
CA ARG A 206 13.68 -7.71 12.79
C ARG A 206 12.41 -8.32 12.18
N PRO A 207 11.44 -8.75 13.00
CA PRO A 207 10.22 -9.36 12.49
C PRO A 207 9.29 -8.30 11.84
N LEU A 208 8.43 -8.78 10.94
CA LEU A 208 7.29 -8.07 10.38
C LEU A 208 6.10 -9.03 10.39
N LEU A 209 4.88 -8.54 10.62
CA LEU A 209 3.68 -9.37 10.44
C LEU A 209 3.57 -9.79 8.97
N ARG A 210 3.47 -11.10 8.74
CA ARG A 210 3.39 -11.67 7.39
C ARG A 210 2.38 -12.80 7.30
N LEU A 211 1.76 -12.92 6.15
CA LEU A 211 0.94 -14.06 5.76
C LEU A 211 1.51 -14.66 4.46
N ASP A 212 2.32 -15.70 4.57
CA ASP A 212 2.90 -16.40 3.42
C ASP A 212 1.98 -17.54 2.97
N ARG A 213 1.29 -17.33 1.85
CA ARG A 213 0.31 -18.29 1.30
C ARG A 213 0.43 -18.39 -0.22
N ARG A 214 1.66 -18.67 -0.70
CA ARG A 214 1.92 -18.87 -2.13
C ARG A 214 0.97 -19.87 -2.75
N GLY A 215 0.36 -19.50 -3.88
CA GLY A 215 -0.57 -20.36 -4.63
C GLY A 215 -2.01 -20.35 -4.10
N ARG A 216 -2.29 -19.59 -3.02
CA ARG A 216 -3.65 -19.29 -2.58
C ARG A 216 -4.16 -18.02 -3.22
N SER A 217 -5.47 -17.86 -3.23
CA SER A 217 -6.18 -16.67 -3.67
C SER A 217 -6.59 -15.79 -2.48
N LEU A 218 -7.00 -14.56 -2.74
CA LEU A 218 -7.50 -13.66 -1.68
C LEU A 218 -8.70 -14.25 -0.92
N PRO A 219 -9.73 -14.83 -1.57
CA PRO A 219 -10.83 -15.49 -0.86
C PRO A 219 -10.39 -16.56 0.14
N ASP A 220 -9.30 -17.28 -0.15
CA ASP A 220 -8.79 -18.33 0.73
C ASP A 220 -8.17 -17.78 2.03
N VAL A 221 -7.79 -16.51 2.05
CA VAL A 221 -6.97 -15.93 3.13
C VAL A 221 -7.61 -14.69 3.78
N ILE A 222 -8.65 -14.11 3.20
CA ILE A 222 -9.22 -12.85 3.65
C ILE A 222 -9.69 -12.88 5.11
N ASP A 223 -10.31 -13.96 5.54
CA ASP A 223 -10.74 -14.11 6.93
C ASP A 223 -9.54 -14.17 7.91
N GLY A 224 -8.44 -14.78 7.47
CA GLY A 224 -7.19 -14.79 8.23
C GLY A 224 -6.57 -13.40 8.34
N ILE A 225 -6.64 -12.61 7.26
CA ILE A 225 -6.19 -11.23 7.24
C ILE A 225 -7.05 -10.39 8.19
N GLN A 226 -8.38 -10.47 8.11
CA GLN A 226 -9.31 -9.73 8.98
C GLN A 226 -9.03 -10.02 10.46
N ARG A 227 -8.95 -11.31 10.84
CA ARG A 227 -8.60 -11.68 12.22
C ARG A 227 -7.25 -11.11 12.67
N THR A 228 -6.27 -11.07 11.78
CA THR A 228 -4.95 -10.47 12.09
C THR A 228 -5.06 -8.97 12.28
N VAL A 229 -5.83 -8.29 11.40
CA VAL A 229 -6.08 -6.84 11.49
C VAL A 229 -6.71 -6.48 12.84
N GLU A 230 -7.74 -7.20 13.24
CA GLU A 230 -8.44 -6.98 14.51
C GLU A 230 -7.53 -7.27 15.72
N LYS A 231 -6.86 -8.43 15.71
CA LYS A 231 -6.05 -8.90 16.85
C LYS A 231 -4.82 -8.04 17.10
N GLU A 232 -4.10 -7.67 16.03
CA GLU A 232 -2.82 -6.97 16.12
C GLU A 232 -2.97 -5.45 15.95
N GLY A 233 -4.18 -4.94 15.69
CA GLY A 233 -4.43 -3.52 15.46
C GLY A 233 -3.71 -2.99 14.21
N VAL A 234 -3.70 -3.78 13.14
CA VAL A 234 -2.95 -3.48 11.91
C VAL A 234 -3.43 -2.16 11.31
N LYS A 235 -2.49 -1.26 11.03
CA LYS A 235 -2.75 0.03 10.36
C LYS A 235 -2.69 -0.08 8.85
N PHE A 236 -1.84 -0.96 8.33
CA PHE A 236 -1.56 -1.10 6.91
C PHE A 236 -1.45 -2.55 6.48
N VAL A 237 -2.19 -2.92 5.44
CA VAL A 237 -2.13 -4.23 4.80
C VAL A 237 -1.63 -4.06 3.37
N LEU A 238 -0.57 -4.77 2.99
CA LEU A 238 -0.10 -4.83 1.61
C LEU A 238 -0.26 -6.22 1.03
N VAL A 239 -0.90 -6.33 -0.15
CA VAL A 239 -1.12 -7.61 -0.84
C VAL A 239 -0.25 -7.70 -2.10
N ASP A 240 0.61 -8.69 -2.19
CA ASP A 240 1.45 -9.03 -3.35
C ASP A 240 0.92 -10.36 -3.95
N SER A 241 0.06 -10.32 -4.98
CA SER A 241 -0.40 -9.23 -5.81
C SER A 241 -1.85 -9.37 -6.29
N LEU A 242 -2.34 -8.36 -7.04
CA LEU A 242 -3.68 -8.32 -7.66
C LEU A 242 -3.95 -9.54 -8.56
N SER A 243 -2.94 -10.11 -9.20
CA SER A 243 -3.05 -11.30 -10.03
C SER A 243 -3.58 -12.53 -9.28
N ARG A 244 -3.58 -12.51 -7.95
CA ARG A 244 -4.04 -13.60 -7.06
C ARG A 244 -5.37 -13.30 -6.37
N MET A 245 -6.17 -12.35 -6.89
CA MET A 245 -7.46 -12.02 -6.26
C MET A 245 -8.48 -13.16 -6.29
N GLY A 246 -8.46 -14.06 -7.29
CA GLY A 246 -9.16 -15.34 -7.24
C GLY A 246 -10.70 -15.32 -7.35
N TYR A 247 -11.31 -14.16 -7.60
CA TYR A 247 -12.76 -14.05 -7.76
C TYR A 247 -13.26 -14.33 -9.18
N GLY A 248 -12.35 -14.59 -10.12
CA GLY A 248 -12.62 -14.86 -11.52
C GLY A 248 -11.66 -14.16 -12.46
N ASN A 249 -12.10 -13.89 -13.70
CA ASN A 249 -11.28 -13.19 -14.67
C ASN A 249 -11.13 -11.70 -14.30
N LEU A 250 -9.90 -11.22 -14.22
CA LEU A 250 -9.59 -9.85 -13.79
C LEU A 250 -10.11 -8.76 -14.72
N ILE A 251 -10.44 -9.08 -15.96
CA ILE A 251 -11.01 -8.11 -16.91
C ILE A 251 -12.52 -7.91 -16.74
N ASP A 252 -13.18 -8.80 -15.98
CA ASP A 252 -14.61 -8.72 -15.75
C ASP A 252 -14.92 -7.83 -14.53
N ASN A 253 -15.96 -7.04 -14.61
CA ASN A 253 -16.32 -6.07 -13.56
C ASN A 253 -16.75 -6.75 -12.24
N ASP A 254 -17.52 -7.85 -12.33
CA ASP A 254 -18.05 -8.54 -11.13
C ASP A 254 -16.92 -9.14 -10.24
N PRO A 255 -15.95 -9.89 -10.78
CA PRO A 255 -14.77 -10.31 -10.03
C PRO A 255 -13.95 -9.15 -9.46
N ALA A 256 -13.79 -8.06 -10.23
CA ALA A 256 -13.06 -6.89 -9.77
C ALA A 256 -13.75 -6.22 -8.58
N ASN A 257 -15.06 -6.01 -8.64
CA ASN A 257 -15.84 -5.46 -7.53
C ASN A 257 -15.72 -6.33 -6.28
N LYS A 258 -15.87 -7.65 -6.41
CA LYS A 258 -15.72 -8.58 -5.28
C LYS A 258 -14.34 -8.51 -4.63
N ALA A 259 -13.29 -8.37 -5.43
CA ALA A 259 -11.93 -8.21 -4.91
C ALA A 259 -11.77 -6.90 -4.14
N MET A 260 -12.32 -5.81 -4.66
CA MET A 260 -12.28 -4.50 -4.00
C MET A 260 -13.11 -4.47 -2.73
N ASP A 261 -14.32 -5.07 -2.74
CA ASP A 261 -15.16 -5.19 -1.56
C ASP A 261 -14.46 -6.01 -0.45
N ALA A 262 -13.78 -7.09 -0.82
CA ALA A 262 -12.98 -7.88 0.13
C ALA A 262 -11.83 -7.06 0.75
N LEU A 263 -11.13 -6.25 -0.04
CA LEU A 263 -10.08 -5.36 0.49
C LEU A 263 -10.68 -4.25 1.36
N ASN A 264 -11.79 -3.64 0.96
CA ASN A 264 -12.48 -2.60 1.72
C ASN A 264 -13.03 -3.12 3.06
N SER A 265 -13.32 -4.42 3.16
CA SER A 265 -13.74 -5.05 4.42
C SER A 265 -12.64 -5.11 5.49
N LEU A 266 -11.39 -4.77 5.14
CA LEU A 266 -10.27 -4.67 6.08
C LEU A 266 -10.29 -3.38 6.91
N SER A 267 -11.23 -2.46 6.64
CA SER A 267 -11.40 -1.24 7.45
C SER A 267 -11.49 -1.55 8.95
N PRO A 268 -10.83 -0.76 9.84
CA PRO A 268 -10.21 0.56 9.57
C PRO A 268 -8.77 0.51 9.03
N ALA A 269 -8.17 -0.64 8.82
CA ALA A 269 -6.83 -0.72 8.22
C ALA A 269 -6.84 -0.16 6.79
N ALA A 270 -5.83 0.65 6.45
CA ALA A 270 -5.57 1.01 5.07
C ALA A 270 -4.96 -0.17 4.32
N TRP A 271 -5.26 -0.30 3.04
CA TRP A 271 -4.68 -1.36 2.23
C TRP A 271 -3.99 -0.84 0.97
N ALA A 272 -2.98 -1.56 0.52
CA ALA A 272 -2.40 -1.39 -0.80
C ALA A 272 -2.26 -2.74 -1.50
N VAL A 273 -2.40 -2.75 -2.83
CA VAL A 273 -2.22 -3.94 -3.66
C VAL A 273 -1.27 -3.66 -4.82
N LEU A 274 -0.35 -4.60 -5.07
CA LEU A 274 0.57 -4.52 -6.18
C LEU A 274 -0.07 -5.11 -7.44
N ALA A 275 -0.07 -4.33 -8.51
CA ALA A 275 -0.70 -4.69 -9.79
C ALA A 275 0.30 -4.65 -10.96
N HIS A 276 0.01 -5.42 -12.00
CA HIS A 276 0.71 -5.34 -13.27
C HIS A 276 0.00 -4.35 -14.21
N THR A 277 0.74 -3.86 -15.19
CA THR A 277 0.21 -3.11 -16.34
C THR A 277 -0.07 -4.06 -17.50
N PRO A 278 -0.93 -3.69 -18.46
CA PRO A 278 -1.05 -4.41 -19.74
C PRO A 278 0.30 -4.42 -20.49
N ARG A 279 0.49 -5.43 -21.34
CA ARG A 279 1.68 -5.45 -22.22
C ARG A 279 1.57 -4.35 -23.26
N GLY A 280 2.58 -3.49 -23.32
CA GLY A 280 2.65 -2.40 -24.31
C GLY A 280 1.94 -1.13 -23.88
N ASP A 281 1.26 -1.11 -22.73
CA ASP A 281 0.68 0.09 -22.14
C ASP A 281 0.94 0.13 -20.63
N GLU A 282 1.81 1.02 -20.21
CA GLU A 282 2.20 1.20 -18.80
C GLU A 282 1.36 2.27 -18.09
N SER A 283 0.33 2.81 -18.75
CA SER A 283 -0.41 3.97 -18.24
C SER A 283 -1.49 3.63 -17.23
N HIS A 284 -1.89 2.36 -17.08
CA HIS A 284 -2.98 1.93 -16.21
C HIS A 284 -2.80 0.51 -15.66
N THR A 285 -3.62 0.15 -14.68
CA THR A 285 -3.67 -1.19 -14.08
C THR A 285 -4.23 -2.20 -15.08
N PHE A 286 -3.62 -3.40 -15.16
CA PHE A 286 -4.17 -4.51 -15.93
C PHE A 286 -5.47 -5.01 -15.28
N GLY A 287 -6.51 -5.12 -16.08
CA GLY A 287 -7.79 -5.70 -15.68
C GLY A 287 -8.96 -4.73 -15.88
N SER A 288 -10.02 -4.94 -15.12
CA SER A 288 -11.22 -4.12 -15.16
C SER A 288 -10.95 -2.68 -14.68
N GLN A 289 -11.60 -1.70 -15.30
CA GLN A 289 -11.61 -0.30 -14.84
C GLN A 289 -12.17 -0.14 -13.41
N MET A 290 -12.90 -1.16 -12.91
CA MET A 290 -13.43 -1.15 -11.55
C MET A 290 -12.33 -1.14 -10.49
N PHE A 291 -11.14 -1.68 -10.78
CA PHE A 291 -9.99 -1.57 -9.90
C PHE A 291 -9.61 -0.11 -9.66
N ASP A 292 -9.41 0.64 -10.74
CA ASP A 292 -9.05 2.06 -10.65
C ASP A 292 -10.21 2.89 -10.07
N ALA A 293 -11.46 2.54 -10.36
CA ALA A 293 -12.63 3.24 -9.85
C ALA A 293 -12.78 3.08 -8.32
N ALA A 294 -12.55 1.88 -7.80
CA ALA A 294 -12.76 1.55 -6.38
C ALA A 294 -11.60 1.98 -5.46
N ALA A 295 -10.38 2.13 -5.98
CA ALA A 295 -9.26 2.62 -5.18
C ALA A 295 -9.36 4.12 -4.90
N ASP A 296 -8.96 4.56 -3.72
CA ASP A 296 -8.85 5.99 -3.36
C ASP A 296 -7.66 6.64 -4.05
N VAL A 297 -6.56 5.89 -4.15
CA VAL A 297 -5.30 6.34 -4.77
C VAL A 297 -4.79 5.28 -5.74
N THR A 298 -4.35 5.71 -6.93
CA THR A 298 -3.53 4.87 -7.79
C THR A 298 -2.13 5.48 -7.92
N VAL A 299 -1.11 4.64 -7.83
CA VAL A 299 0.30 5.03 -7.87
C VAL A 299 0.99 4.29 -8.99
N GLN A 300 1.51 5.03 -9.96
CA GLN A 300 2.40 4.47 -10.97
C GLN A 300 3.82 4.37 -10.42
N LEU A 301 4.39 3.18 -10.49
CA LEU A 301 5.80 2.94 -10.23
C LEU A 301 6.55 2.94 -11.56
N MET A 302 7.49 3.86 -11.70
CA MET A 302 8.41 4.01 -12.82
C MET A 302 9.80 3.56 -12.39
N THR A 303 10.61 3.10 -13.33
CA THR A 303 12.00 2.70 -13.05
C THR A 303 12.96 3.28 -14.07
N ASP A 304 14.16 3.59 -13.60
CA ASP A 304 15.34 3.87 -14.40
C ASP A 304 16.40 2.85 -13.99
N ASP A 305 16.72 1.93 -14.89
CA ASP A 305 17.63 0.83 -14.63
C ASP A 305 19.03 1.20 -15.09
N LYS A 306 19.80 1.83 -14.23
CA LYS A 306 21.23 2.09 -14.45
C LYS A 306 22.05 0.85 -14.12
N THR A 307 21.95 -0.15 -14.99
CA THR A 307 22.64 -1.44 -14.84
C THR A 307 24.15 -1.34 -14.66
N LYS A 308 24.78 -0.27 -15.15
CA LYS A 308 26.23 -0.06 -15.00
C LYS A 308 26.68 0.14 -13.56
N ASP A 309 25.76 0.60 -12.70
CA ASP A 309 26.08 0.99 -11.33
C ASP A 309 25.40 0.07 -10.28
N ASN A 310 24.82 -1.05 -10.70
CA ASN A 310 23.99 -1.91 -9.84
C ASN A 310 22.87 -1.13 -9.10
N MET A 311 22.36 -0.08 -9.72
CA MET A 311 21.38 0.81 -9.13
C MET A 311 20.04 0.74 -9.88
N LEU A 312 18.96 0.69 -9.11
CA LEU A 312 17.60 0.80 -9.60
C LEU A 312 16.99 2.11 -9.07
N GLY A 313 16.68 3.02 -9.99
CA GLY A 313 15.86 4.18 -9.67
C GLY A 313 14.39 3.78 -9.66
N ILE A 314 13.68 4.13 -8.59
CA ILE A 314 12.23 3.99 -8.48
C ILE A 314 11.62 5.36 -8.35
N GLY A 315 10.68 5.70 -9.25
CA GLY A 315 9.84 6.88 -9.19
C GLY A 315 8.40 6.50 -8.86
N LEU A 316 7.80 7.19 -7.90
CA LEU A 316 6.41 7.03 -7.51
C LEU A 316 5.62 8.26 -7.89
N ARG A 317 4.63 8.10 -8.73
CA ARG A 317 3.70 9.16 -9.14
C ARG A 317 2.28 8.80 -8.73
N VAL A 318 1.61 9.72 -8.02
CA VAL A 318 0.17 9.61 -7.79
C VAL A 318 -0.53 9.91 -9.12
N ASP A 319 -1.18 8.90 -9.69
CA ASP A 319 -1.89 9.02 -10.97
C ASP A 319 -3.35 9.41 -10.76
N LYS A 320 -4.02 8.78 -9.79
CA LYS A 320 -5.36 9.10 -9.34
C LYS A 320 -5.37 9.35 -7.84
N ALA A 321 -6.14 10.34 -7.41
CA ALA A 321 -6.46 10.58 -6.01
C ALA A 321 -7.85 11.22 -5.91
N ASN A 322 -8.72 10.66 -5.06
CA ASN A 322 -10.10 11.14 -4.96
C ASN A 322 -10.19 12.48 -4.17
N ASP A 323 -9.53 12.55 -3.02
CA ASP A 323 -9.70 13.65 -2.06
C ASP A 323 -8.40 14.40 -1.74
N ILE A 324 -7.33 14.14 -2.49
CA ILE A 324 -6.03 14.77 -2.31
C ILE A 324 -5.55 15.44 -3.60
N SER A 325 -4.71 16.46 -3.48
CA SER A 325 -4.16 17.13 -4.66
C SER A 325 -3.27 16.20 -5.47
N LYS A 326 -3.52 16.11 -6.77
CA LYS A 326 -2.66 15.38 -7.73
C LYS A 326 -1.32 16.06 -7.99
N GLN A 327 -1.15 17.31 -7.55
CA GLN A 327 0.02 18.15 -7.84
C GLN A 327 1.24 17.82 -6.97
N ARG A 328 1.34 16.62 -6.44
CA ARG A 328 2.54 16.16 -5.74
C ARG A 328 3.50 15.59 -6.77
N GLY A 329 4.73 16.07 -6.75
CA GLY A 329 5.78 15.64 -7.69
C GLY A 329 6.07 14.13 -7.61
N ILE A 330 6.99 13.65 -8.45
CA ILE A 330 7.43 12.25 -8.40
C ILE A 330 8.39 12.10 -7.22
N THR A 331 8.06 11.21 -6.28
CA THR A 331 8.99 10.78 -5.23
C THR A 331 9.97 9.78 -5.83
N GLN A 332 11.27 10.02 -5.69
CA GLN A 332 12.30 9.16 -6.26
C GLN A 332 13.19 8.57 -5.18
N ILE A 333 13.41 7.27 -5.25
CA ILE A 333 14.37 6.54 -4.41
C ILE A 333 15.37 5.80 -5.27
N ALA A 334 16.57 5.62 -4.74
CA ALA A 334 17.62 4.81 -5.33
C ALA A 334 17.82 3.56 -4.49
N ILE A 335 17.79 2.40 -5.14
CA ILE A 335 18.10 1.09 -4.54
C ILE A 335 19.42 0.61 -5.14
N GLU A 336 20.42 0.37 -4.31
CA GLU A 336 21.70 -0.20 -4.69
C GLU A 336 21.71 -1.69 -4.36
N PHE A 337 22.15 -2.50 -5.31
CA PHE A 337 22.34 -3.95 -5.15
C PHE A 337 23.82 -4.30 -5.16
N ASP A 338 24.17 -5.39 -4.49
CA ASP A 338 25.46 -6.03 -4.62
C ASP A 338 25.28 -7.52 -5.00
N ASN A 339 26.36 -8.29 -4.94
CA ASN A 339 26.33 -9.72 -5.27
C ASN A 339 25.46 -10.56 -4.30
N TYR A 340 25.05 -10.01 -3.18
CA TYR A 340 24.28 -10.69 -2.14
C TYR A 340 22.81 -10.27 -2.10
N GLY A 341 22.44 -9.16 -2.74
CA GLY A 341 21.08 -8.67 -2.77
C GLY A 341 20.98 -7.14 -2.65
N LEU A 342 19.94 -6.65 -1.98
CA LEU A 342 19.78 -5.22 -1.73
C LEU A 342 20.73 -4.75 -0.65
N LYS A 343 21.62 -3.82 -1.01
CA LYS A 343 22.65 -3.27 -0.14
C LYS A 343 22.21 -2.00 0.58
N PHE A 344 21.56 -1.08 -0.15
CA PHE A 344 21.24 0.24 0.37
C PHE A 344 20.00 0.83 -0.30
N VAL A 345 19.22 1.62 0.45
CA VAL A 345 18.08 2.39 -0.05
C VAL A 345 18.21 3.84 0.44
N ARG A 346 18.04 4.80 -0.46
CA ARG A 346 18.08 6.23 -0.14
C ARG A 346 17.14 7.04 -1.02
N GLN A 347 16.89 8.28 -0.64
CA GLN A 347 16.29 9.23 -1.57
C GLN A 347 17.22 9.45 -2.77
N ALA A 348 16.66 9.57 -3.96
CA ALA A 348 17.42 9.91 -5.15
C ALA A 348 17.93 11.36 -5.06
N ARG A 349 19.11 11.60 -5.62
CA ARG A 349 19.70 12.94 -5.68
C ARG A 349 19.20 13.65 -6.93
N GLY A 350 18.60 14.83 -6.81
CA GLY A 350 18.23 15.70 -7.92
C GLY A 350 17.81 14.97 -9.20
N ASN A 351 18.56 15.18 -10.31
CA ASN A 351 18.30 14.56 -11.62
C ASN A 351 19.05 13.22 -11.81
N GLU A 352 19.26 12.47 -10.77
CA GLU A 352 20.01 11.20 -10.81
C GLU A 352 19.39 10.19 -11.80
N PHE A 353 18.07 10.15 -11.90
CA PHE A 353 17.33 9.26 -12.81
C PHE A 353 16.60 10.08 -13.88
N VAL A 354 17.27 10.30 -15.00
CA VAL A 354 16.79 11.16 -16.08
C VAL A 354 15.54 10.59 -16.75
N GLU A 355 15.43 9.28 -16.92
CA GLU A 355 14.27 8.65 -17.54
C GLU A 355 12.99 8.86 -16.69
N ILE A 356 13.09 8.75 -15.37
CA ILE A 356 11.99 9.04 -14.46
C ILE A 356 11.67 10.54 -14.49
N SER A 357 12.70 11.39 -14.49
CA SER A 357 12.53 12.83 -14.48
C SER A 357 11.93 13.35 -15.79
N SER A 358 12.26 12.74 -16.93
CA SER A 358 11.72 13.09 -18.25
C SER A 358 10.25 12.69 -18.45
N GLN A 359 9.77 11.69 -17.72
CA GLN A 359 8.35 11.31 -17.69
C GLN A 359 7.50 12.28 -16.87
N ARG A 360 8.10 13.25 -16.21
CA ARG A 360 7.39 14.38 -15.64
C ARG A 360 6.74 15.16 -16.76
N LYS A 361 5.45 14.97 -16.96
CA LYS A 361 4.58 15.99 -17.56
C LYS A 361 4.25 17.06 -16.50
N ASP A 362 5.27 17.53 -15.78
CA ASP A 362 5.09 18.71 -14.95
C ASP A 362 4.71 19.85 -15.89
N SER A 363 3.57 20.48 -15.65
CA SER A 363 3.26 21.72 -16.34
C SER A 363 4.44 22.69 -16.12
N THR A 364 4.67 23.60 -17.04
CA THR A 364 5.74 24.62 -16.88
C THR A 364 5.63 25.33 -15.53
N ALA A 365 4.41 25.56 -15.03
CA ALA A 365 4.16 26.13 -13.72
C ALA A 365 4.70 25.25 -12.57
N GLN A 366 4.56 23.95 -12.68
CA GLN A 366 5.07 22.99 -11.69
C GLN A 366 6.59 22.94 -11.68
N GLN A 367 7.21 22.95 -12.87
CA GLN A 367 8.68 22.99 -13.01
C GLN A 367 9.24 24.26 -12.39
N VAL A 368 8.61 25.41 -12.64
CA VAL A 368 8.97 26.69 -12.03
C VAL A 368 8.87 26.61 -10.51
N MET A 369 7.75 26.09 -9.97
CA MET A 369 7.54 25.96 -8.53
C MET A 369 8.58 25.05 -7.87
N ASN A 370 8.86 23.89 -8.47
CA ASN A 370 9.85 22.94 -7.95
C ASN A 370 11.27 23.55 -7.95
N LEU A 371 11.62 24.29 -9.00
CA LEU A 371 12.94 24.92 -9.10
C LEU A 371 13.10 26.06 -8.09
N VAL A 372 12.08 26.94 -7.94
CA VAL A 372 12.10 28.00 -6.92
C VAL A 372 12.17 27.41 -5.51
N ARG A 373 11.50 26.28 -5.26
CA ARG A 373 11.58 25.56 -3.98
C ARG A 373 13.00 25.06 -3.70
N THR A 374 13.62 24.41 -4.68
CA THR A 374 14.98 23.84 -4.55
C THR A 374 16.04 24.92 -4.32
N LEU A 375 15.91 26.07 -5.01
CA LEU A 375 16.86 27.16 -4.93
C LEU A 375 16.55 28.14 -3.77
N GLY A 376 15.39 28.01 -3.10
CA GLY A 376 14.88 28.91 -2.09
C GLY A 376 14.41 30.26 -2.68
N LYS A 377 15.16 30.79 -3.63
CA LYS A 377 14.84 32.03 -4.39
C LYS A 377 15.47 31.98 -5.77
N ALA A 378 14.79 32.53 -6.81
CA ALA A 378 15.32 32.60 -8.16
C ALA A 378 14.66 33.71 -9.00
N ASP A 379 15.34 34.16 -10.05
CA ASP A 379 14.82 35.11 -11.06
C ASP A 379 14.25 34.36 -12.28
N ALA A 380 13.34 35.01 -13.02
CA ALA A 380 12.68 34.41 -14.18
C ALA A 380 13.64 33.98 -15.31
N GLY A 381 14.79 34.64 -15.46
CA GLY A 381 15.77 34.30 -16.49
C GLY A 381 16.51 33.01 -16.14
N SER A 382 17.00 32.89 -14.92
CA SER A 382 17.71 31.68 -14.46
C SER A 382 16.81 30.46 -14.47
N ILE A 383 15.52 30.61 -14.10
CA ILE A 383 14.54 29.56 -14.17
C ILE A 383 14.28 29.14 -15.63
N ALA A 384 14.06 30.14 -16.53
CA ALA A 384 13.76 29.89 -17.93
C ALA A 384 14.89 29.12 -18.63
N GLU A 385 16.15 29.47 -18.35
CA GLU A 385 17.34 28.77 -18.84
C GLU A 385 17.41 27.33 -18.29
N SER A 386 17.10 27.14 -17.00
CA SER A 386 17.18 25.82 -16.36
C SER A 386 16.13 24.83 -16.87
N ILE A 387 14.92 25.29 -17.22
CA ILE A 387 13.81 24.42 -17.67
C ILE A 387 13.59 24.48 -19.19
N GLY A 388 14.35 25.27 -19.93
CA GLY A 388 14.31 25.34 -21.40
C GLY A 388 13.04 25.96 -21.97
N VAL A 389 12.44 26.96 -21.29
CA VAL A 389 11.23 27.67 -21.74
C VAL A 389 11.46 29.18 -21.83
N ASP A 390 10.54 29.87 -22.51
CA ASP A 390 10.62 31.32 -22.65
C ASP A 390 10.52 32.06 -21.31
N ARG A 391 11.37 33.06 -21.11
CA ARG A 391 11.39 33.90 -19.93
C ARG A 391 10.03 34.59 -19.67
N SER A 392 9.31 34.98 -20.71
CA SER A 392 7.97 35.57 -20.63
C SER A 392 6.96 34.63 -19.95
N THR A 393 6.99 33.37 -20.31
CA THR A 393 6.16 32.31 -19.73
C THR A 393 6.48 32.13 -18.25
N VAL A 394 7.75 32.03 -17.89
CA VAL A 394 8.17 31.91 -16.48
C VAL A 394 7.80 33.17 -15.69
N SER A 395 8.00 34.36 -16.26
CA SER A 395 7.64 35.61 -15.61
C SER A 395 6.14 35.69 -15.32
N SER A 396 5.29 35.26 -16.26
CA SER A 396 3.84 35.21 -16.05
C SER A 396 3.46 34.25 -14.91
N ILE A 397 4.11 33.09 -14.80
CA ILE A 397 3.89 32.13 -13.73
C ILE A 397 4.29 32.69 -12.37
N LEU A 398 5.48 33.33 -12.29
CA LEU A 398 5.99 33.91 -11.05
C LEU A 398 5.19 35.12 -10.55
N GLN A 399 4.40 35.75 -11.42
CA GLN A 399 3.50 36.86 -11.04
C GLN A 399 2.21 36.36 -10.36
N ASN A 400 1.95 35.03 -10.30
CA ASN A 400 0.81 34.52 -9.57
C ASN A 400 1.01 34.76 -8.05
N PRO A 401 0.22 35.67 -7.44
CA PRO A 401 0.41 36.07 -6.04
C PRO A 401 -0.06 34.98 -5.05
N GLU A 402 -0.72 33.94 -5.53
CA GLU A 402 -1.17 32.83 -4.70
C GLU A 402 0.01 31.94 -4.30
N TYR A 403 0.98 31.76 -5.18
CA TYR A 403 2.09 30.82 -4.98
C TYR A 403 3.45 31.49 -4.73
N PHE A 404 3.67 32.66 -5.29
CA PHE A 404 4.97 33.33 -5.26
C PHE A 404 4.92 34.73 -4.61
N LYS A 405 6.03 35.08 -3.99
CA LYS A 405 6.29 36.47 -3.49
C LYS A 405 7.60 37.00 -4.05
N ALA A 406 7.63 38.23 -4.48
CA ALA A 406 8.87 38.93 -4.80
C ALA A 406 9.62 39.21 -3.50
N VAL A 407 10.87 38.77 -3.39
CA VAL A 407 11.67 38.88 -2.16
C VAL A 407 12.83 39.89 -2.31
N GLY A 408 13.07 40.44 -3.51
CA GLY A 408 14.12 41.43 -3.74
C GLY A 408 14.42 41.63 -5.21
N LYS A 409 15.52 42.30 -5.48
CA LYS A 409 16.09 42.51 -6.82
C LYS A 409 17.57 42.14 -6.80
N ASP A 410 17.99 41.42 -7.83
CA ASP A 410 19.40 41.21 -8.15
C ASP A 410 19.71 42.02 -9.43
N GLY A 411 20.35 43.17 -9.26
CA GLY A 411 20.50 44.16 -10.30
C GLY A 411 19.14 44.65 -10.83
N ARG A 412 18.86 44.40 -12.12
CA ARG A 412 17.57 44.71 -12.77
C ARG A 412 16.56 43.56 -12.73
N LYS A 413 16.93 42.41 -12.16
CA LYS A 413 16.10 41.21 -12.13
C LYS A 413 15.34 41.12 -10.82
N VAL A 414 14.02 40.88 -10.89
CA VAL A 414 13.19 40.59 -9.71
C VAL A 414 13.38 39.13 -9.32
N VAL A 415 13.62 38.90 -8.04
CA VAL A 415 13.81 37.57 -7.45
C VAL A 415 12.56 37.15 -6.69
N TYR A 416 12.12 35.92 -6.88
CA TYR A 416 10.91 35.35 -6.30
C TYR A 416 11.23 34.18 -5.38
N SER A 417 10.41 33.99 -4.35
CA SER A 417 10.36 32.79 -3.53
C SER A 417 8.91 32.28 -3.44
N ILE A 418 8.75 31.05 -2.97
CA ILE A 418 7.44 30.51 -2.65
C ILE A 418 6.90 31.20 -1.39
N ARG A 419 5.58 31.42 -1.32
CA ARG A 419 4.94 31.96 -0.14
C ARG A 419 4.96 30.99 1.02
N ASP A 420 5.07 31.51 2.26
CA ASP A 420 5.13 30.68 3.48
C ASP A 420 3.84 29.88 3.67
N SER A 421 2.69 30.47 3.34
CA SER A 421 1.39 29.78 3.34
C SER A 421 1.32 28.53 2.43
N VAL A 422 2.10 28.53 1.34
CA VAL A 422 2.20 27.37 0.44
C VAL A 422 3.17 26.34 1.02
N ASN A 423 4.23 26.78 1.71
CA ASN A 423 5.16 25.89 2.39
C ASN A 423 4.49 25.20 3.60
N GLU A 424 3.66 25.93 4.37
CA GLU A 424 2.87 25.37 5.47
C GLU A 424 1.83 24.36 5.00
N LEU A 425 1.14 24.65 3.89
CA LEU A 425 0.20 23.72 3.24
C LEU A 425 0.87 22.42 2.76
N LEU A 426 2.18 22.47 2.51
CA LEU A 426 2.99 21.36 2.03
C LEU A 426 3.77 20.66 3.17
N GLY A 427 3.58 21.08 4.43
CA GLY A 427 4.20 20.47 5.62
C GLY A 427 5.72 20.65 5.69
N ILE A 428 6.28 21.69 5.05
CA ILE A 428 7.73 21.98 5.04
C ILE A 428 8.00 23.11 6.02
N THR A 429 8.45 22.78 7.23
CA THR A 429 9.04 23.73 8.18
C THR A 429 10.53 23.87 7.89
N TYR A 430 10.96 25.03 7.43
CA TYR A 430 12.37 25.42 7.48
C TYR A 430 12.70 25.87 8.91
N PRO A 431 13.88 25.54 9.47
CA PRO A 431 14.30 26.13 10.72
C PRO A 431 14.36 27.66 10.55
N ASN A 432 13.68 28.37 11.43
CA ASN A 432 13.69 29.83 11.49
C ASN A 432 15.14 30.33 11.60
N THR A 433 15.71 30.79 10.51
CA THR A 433 16.79 31.75 10.54
C THR A 433 16.13 33.13 10.63
N SER A 434 15.90 33.59 11.86
CA SER A 434 15.60 34.99 12.13
C SER A 434 16.78 35.81 11.68
N PHE A 435 16.64 36.49 10.54
CA PHE A 435 17.46 37.64 10.25
C PHE A 435 16.70 38.84 10.79
N ASP A 436 17.22 39.38 11.89
CA ASP A 436 16.76 40.63 12.46
C ASP A 436 16.87 41.76 11.44
N ASP A 437 15.74 42.43 11.20
CA ASP A 437 15.67 43.70 10.49
C ASP A 437 16.31 44.80 11.37
N GLU A 438 17.60 45.00 11.22
CA GLU A 438 18.23 46.24 11.68
C GLU A 438 19.21 46.81 10.66
N THR A 439 18.84 47.99 10.18
CA THR A 439 19.70 49.06 9.69
C THR A 439 20.51 48.84 8.41
N ILE A 440 19.91 49.23 7.27
CA ILE A 440 20.68 49.66 6.11
C ILE A 440 20.91 51.15 6.20
N SER A 441 22.02 51.57 6.79
CA SER A 441 22.65 52.87 6.53
C SER A 441 23.87 52.65 5.64
N ASN A 442 23.91 53.41 4.56
CA ASN A 442 24.95 53.50 3.55
C ASN A 442 26.37 53.33 4.05
N THR A 443 27.13 52.42 3.47
CA THR A 443 28.54 52.63 3.16
C THR A 443 28.93 51.83 1.90
N HIS A 444 29.58 52.55 1.00
CA HIS A 444 30.21 52.05 -0.22
C HIS A 444 31.39 51.14 0.10
N ASN A 445 31.58 50.20 -0.79
CA ASN A 445 32.80 49.55 -1.26
C ASN A 445 33.09 48.10 -0.79
N ASN A 446 33.39 47.39 -1.83
CA ASN A 446 34.27 46.25 -2.03
C ASN A 446 33.63 44.84 -2.07
N ASN A 447 33.68 44.40 -3.32
CA ASN A 447 33.61 42.96 -3.71
C ASN A 447 34.46 42.06 -2.81
N GLU A 448 33.82 41.12 -2.18
CA GLU A 448 34.42 39.81 -1.96
C GLU A 448 33.33 38.76 -2.01
N VAL A 449 33.42 37.91 -3.05
CA VAL A 449 32.67 36.66 -3.19
C VAL A 449 33.23 35.71 -2.16
N VAL A 450 32.54 35.51 -1.06
CA VAL A 450 32.84 34.41 -0.14
C VAL A 450 32.31 33.14 -0.79
N VAL A 451 33.16 32.46 -1.53
CA VAL A 451 33.04 31.09 -1.91
C VAL A 451 33.33 30.29 -0.62
N LEU A 452 32.34 29.51 -0.20
CA LEU A 452 32.52 28.57 0.89
C LEU A 452 33.58 27.54 0.49
N GLU A 453 34.79 27.71 1.02
CA GLU A 453 35.97 26.84 0.84
C GLU A 453 35.84 25.43 1.42
N GLY A 454 34.65 24.91 1.62
CA GLY A 454 34.43 23.57 2.16
C GLY A 454 34.28 22.46 1.12
N GLN A 455 34.19 22.78 -0.19
CA GLN A 455 33.97 21.77 -1.23
C GLN A 455 35.15 21.53 -2.19
N GLN A 456 36.25 22.26 -2.05
CA GLN A 456 37.43 22.07 -2.91
C GLN A 456 38.51 21.15 -2.33
N GLU A 457 38.45 20.79 -1.07
CA GLU A 457 39.42 19.83 -0.48
C GLU A 457 39.05 18.37 -0.70
N LEU A 458 37.77 18.04 -0.98
CA LEU A 458 37.35 16.66 -1.31
C LEU A 458 37.62 16.25 -2.77
N LEU A 459 37.85 17.21 -3.66
CA LEU A 459 38.16 16.93 -5.07
C LEU A 459 39.66 16.85 -5.38
N LYS A 460 40.55 17.21 -4.43
CA LYS A 460 41.99 17.11 -4.59
C LYS A 460 42.59 15.83 -4.05
N THR A 461 41.90 15.10 -3.22
CA THR A 461 42.36 13.81 -2.66
C THR A 461 42.05 12.60 -3.53
N GLU A 462 41.14 12.71 -4.51
CA GLU A 462 40.83 11.59 -5.42
C GLU A 462 41.69 11.53 -6.67
N ASN A 463 42.48 12.56 -7.00
CA ASN A 463 43.35 12.58 -8.18
C ASN A 463 44.81 12.17 -7.95
N THR A 464 45.18 11.76 -6.74
CA THR A 464 46.57 11.37 -6.42
C THR A 464 46.77 9.87 -6.13
N GLN A 465 45.70 9.07 -6.21
CA GLN A 465 45.78 7.61 -6.01
C GLN A 465 45.52 6.74 -7.24
N GLN A 466 45.43 7.32 -8.45
CA GLN A 466 45.23 6.54 -9.69
C GLN A 466 46.44 6.39 -10.59
N ASN A 467 47.66 6.69 -10.14
CA ASN A 467 48.85 6.56 -10.97
C ASN A 467 49.95 5.64 -10.41
N GLU A 468 49.63 4.64 -9.62
CA GLU A 468 50.59 3.55 -9.36
C GLU A 468 49.78 2.26 -9.27
N VAL A 469 49.81 1.44 -10.27
CA VAL A 469 49.93 -0.02 -10.41
C VAL A 469 49.35 -0.42 -11.77
N LEU A 470 50.18 -0.29 -12.79
CA LEU A 470 50.10 -1.09 -13.98
C LEU A 470 51.36 -1.94 -14.01
N ASP A 471 51.28 -3.20 -13.59
CA ASP A 471 52.02 -4.29 -14.26
C ASP A 471 51.49 -5.66 -13.83
N SER A 472 51.34 -6.49 -14.91
CA SER A 472 51.33 -7.96 -14.90
C SER A 472 50.18 -8.73 -14.19
N LYS A 473 49.26 -9.31 -14.96
CA LYS A 473 49.14 -10.74 -15.26
C LYS A 473 47.96 -11.09 -16.11
N GLU A 474 48.25 -11.64 -17.30
CA GLU A 474 47.29 -12.32 -18.17
C GLU A 474 46.57 -13.46 -17.43
N TYR A 475 45.23 -13.45 -17.48
CA TYR A 475 44.42 -14.64 -17.27
C TYR A 475 43.49 -14.85 -18.46
N ARG A 476 43.69 -15.99 -19.17
CA ARG A 476 42.87 -16.48 -20.27
C ARG A 476 41.48 -16.85 -19.75
N VAL A 477 40.45 -16.37 -20.43
CA VAL A 477 39.04 -16.77 -20.30
C VAL A 477 38.84 -18.05 -21.11
N PRO A 478 38.20 -19.11 -20.56
CA PRO A 478 37.78 -20.27 -21.36
C PRO A 478 36.45 -19.97 -22.06
N THR A 479 36.43 -20.31 -23.36
CA THR A 479 35.26 -20.25 -24.26
C THR A 479 34.19 -21.27 -23.83
N PRO A 480 32.90 -20.94 -23.86
CA PRO A 480 31.84 -21.92 -23.60
C PRO A 480 31.61 -22.79 -24.84
N THR A 481 31.61 -24.09 -24.62
CA THR A 481 31.28 -25.13 -25.59
C THR A 481 29.78 -25.11 -25.87
N VAL A 482 29.43 -24.96 -27.13
CA VAL A 482 28.07 -25.11 -27.67
C VAL A 482 27.76 -26.61 -27.74
N LEU A 483 26.76 -27.05 -26.98
CA LEU A 483 26.15 -28.37 -27.19
C LEU A 483 24.97 -28.22 -28.14
N HIS A 484 25.14 -28.82 -29.35
CA HIS A 484 24.05 -29.14 -30.25
C HIS A 484 23.19 -30.24 -29.62
N ASN A 485 21.89 -30.03 -29.56
CA ASN A 485 20.92 -31.09 -29.41
C ASN A 485 20.15 -31.21 -30.71
N ASP A 486 20.25 -32.41 -31.29
CA ASP A 486 19.53 -32.88 -32.44
C ASP A 486 18.05 -33.01 -32.14
N GLU A 487 17.23 -32.60 -33.08
CA GLU A 487 15.80 -32.88 -33.18
C GLU A 487 15.61 -34.38 -33.45
N GLU A 488 14.74 -35.02 -32.69
CA GLU A 488 13.97 -36.17 -33.18
C GLU A 488 12.50 -36.06 -32.71
N ASP A 489 11.67 -36.07 -33.75
CA ASP A 489 10.21 -36.22 -33.70
C ASP A 489 9.75 -37.44 -32.89
N ASP A 490 8.70 -37.26 -32.12
CA ASP A 490 7.71 -38.32 -32.01
C ASP A 490 6.29 -37.78 -31.71
N GLU A 491 5.45 -37.88 -32.73
CA GLU A 491 4.00 -37.85 -32.63
C GLU A 491 3.52 -39.09 -31.88
N ARG A 492 2.60 -38.92 -30.93
CA ARG A 492 1.33 -39.65 -30.78
C ARG A 492 0.81 -39.79 -29.36
N LEU A 493 -0.46 -39.38 -29.27
CA LEU A 493 -1.56 -40.05 -28.52
C LEU A 493 -1.58 -39.94 -26.98
N PHE A 494 -2.40 -39.15 -26.42
CA PHE A 494 -3.80 -39.30 -25.90
C PHE A 494 -4.19 -37.97 -25.23
#